data_c029d41b508210d47cceca50a127fcb7
#
_entry.id   c029d41b508210d47cceca50a127fcb7
#
_cell.length_a   1.000
_cell.length_b   1.000
_cell.length_c   1.000
_cell.angle_alpha   90.00
_cell.angle_beta   90.00
_cell.angle_gamma   90.00
#
_symmetry.space_group_name_H-M   'P 1'
#
loop_
_entity.id
_entity.type
_entity.pdbx_description
1 polymer ?
#
loop_
_entity_poly.entity_id
_entity_poly.type
_entity_poly.pdbx_seq_one_letter_code
_entity_poly.pdbx_strand_id
1 'polypeptide(L)'
;MAYKSVVLEDSVTINRIISVHYFQYMSDFSFPGESHDFWELVCVDRGEIDALAGDRRLTLKKGNILFHKPNEFHNVLTNGKVSPSLVVIGFECHSPAIKSFEDQLMSVQDTEKELLAQIIVEARNTFSGRLDDPYQEELIF
;
A
#
# COMPACT_ATOMS: atom_id res chain seq x y z
N MET A 1 -17.35 41.40 -16.25
CA MET A 1 -17.25 40.31 -15.23
C MET A 1 -15.82 39.83 -15.16
N ALA A 2 -15.23 39.82 -13.98
CA ALA A 2 -13.87 39.37 -13.80
C ALA A 2 -13.86 38.00 -13.10
N TYR A 3 -13.18 37.03 -13.70
CA TYR A 3 -12.98 35.72 -13.06
C TYR A 3 -11.74 35.73 -12.17
N LYS A 4 -11.83 35.04 -11.06
CA LYS A 4 -10.70 34.83 -10.15
C LYS A 4 -10.31 33.36 -10.21
N SER A 5 -9.04 33.08 -10.11
CA SER A 5 -8.50 31.71 -10.09
C SER A 5 -7.84 31.39 -8.77
N VAL A 6 -7.68 30.12 -8.50
CA VAL A 6 -6.93 29.57 -7.35
C VAL A 6 -5.78 28.75 -7.91
N VAL A 7 -4.61 28.94 -7.35
CA VAL A 7 -3.46 28.07 -7.67
C VAL A 7 -3.64 26.79 -6.86
N LEU A 8 -3.57 25.65 -7.55
CA LEU A 8 -3.63 24.34 -6.90
C LEU A 8 -2.23 23.96 -6.42
N GLU A 9 -2.17 23.48 -5.19
CA GLU A 9 -0.94 22.99 -4.59
C GLU A 9 -1.09 21.52 -4.23
N ASP A 10 -0.05 20.73 -4.50
CA ASP A 10 0.00 19.33 -4.10
C ASP A 10 0.46 19.22 -2.65
N SER A 11 -0.39 18.69 -1.78
CA SER A 11 0.01 18.40 -0.39
C SER A 11 0.98 17.22 -0.32
N VAL A 12 0.74 16.22 -1.16
CA VAL A 12 1.58 15.03 -1.30
C VAL A 12 1.83 14.79 -2.78
N THR A 13 3.09 14.72 -3.16
CA THR A 13 3.50 14.38 -4.52
C THR A 13 4.12 12.99 -4.54
N ILE A 14 3.56 12.11 -5.36
CA ILE A 14 4.15 10.79 -5.62
C ILE A 14 5.12 10.94 -6.78
N ASN A 15 6.40 10.75 -6.50
CA ASN A 15 7.47 10.94 -7.48
C ASN A 15 7.61 9.72 -8.41
N ARG A 16 7.48 8.52 -7.87
CA ARG A 16 7.59 7.26 -8.62
C ARG A 16 6.68 6.21 -8.01
N ILE A 17 6.14 5.34 -8.87
CA ILE A 17 5.51 4.07 -8.47
C ILE A 17 6.56 2.98 -8.67
N ILE A 18 6.80 2.20 -7.64
CA ILE A 18 7.82 1.14 -7.65
C ILE A 18 7.18 -0.21 -7.86
N SER A 19 6.07 -0.48 -7.14
CA SER A 19 5.37 -1.74 -7.23
C SER A 19 3.88 -1.54 -6.98
N VAL A 20 3.06 -2.38 -7.62
CA VAL A 20 1.63 -2.47 -7.35
C VAL A 20 1.27 -3.94 -7.29
N HIS A 21 0.80 -4.39 -6.14
CA HIS A 21 0.36 -5.78 -5.94
C HIS A 21 -1.07 -5.83 -5.45
N TYR A 22 -1.81 -6.81 -5.92
CA TYR A 22 -3.09 -7.21 -5.38
C TYR A 22 -3.09 -8.73 -5.19
N PHE A 23 -2.99 -9.15 -3.94
CA PHE A 23 -2.99 -10.56 -3.56
C PHE A 23 -4.39 -10.98 -3.12
N GLN A 24 -4.94 -12.00 -3.76
CA GLN A 24 -6.29 -12.50 -3.46
C GLN A 24 -6.22 -13.84 -2.75
N TYR A 25 -6.96 -13.95 -1.64
CA TYR A 25 -7.17 -15.21 -0.92
C TYR A 25 -5.85 -15.92 -0.60
N MET A 26 -4.90 -15.18 -0.08
CA MET A 26 -3.62 -15.74 0.34
C MET A 26 -3.83 -16.77 1.45
N SER A 27 -3.20 -17.92 1.34
CA SER A 27 -3.14 -18.94 2.39
C SER A 27 -1.69 -19.29 2.64
N ASP A 28 -1.34 -19.55 3.89
CA ASP A 28 0.01 -19.97 4.30
C ASP A 28 1.13 -19.05 3.78
N PHE A 29 0.79 -17.79 3.50
CA PHE A 29 1.75 -16.80 3.05
C PHE A 29 2.56 -16.27 4.23
N SER A 30 3.87 -16.35 4.10
CA SER A 30 4.79 -15.76 5.06
C SER A 30 5.88 -15.03 4.28
N PHE A 31 5.93 -13.72 4.45
CA PHE A 31 7.00 -12.91 3.91
C PHE A 31 7.95 -12.58 5.07
N PRO A 32 9.20 -13.09 5.04
CA PRO A 32 10.09 -12.99 6.20
C PRO A 32 10.48 -11.58 6.57
N GLY A 33 10.38 -10.67 5.61
CA GLY A 33 10.61 -9.25 5.86
C GLY A 33 11.74 -8.66 5.04
N GLU A 34 11.65 -7.35 4.89
CA GLU A 34 12.62 -6.54 4.16
C GLU A 34 12.63 -5.11 4.69
N SER A 35 13.61 -4.35 4.27
CA SER A 35 13.61 -2.89 4.32
C SER A 35 14.06 -2.34 2.98
N HIS A 36 13.54 -1.20 2.60
CA HIS A 36 13.87 -0.52 1.36
C HIS A 36 13.72 1.00 1.53
N ASP A 37 14.29 1.76 0.61
CA ASP A 37 14.38 3.21 0.70
C ASP A 37 13.16 3.96 0.15
N PHE A 38 12.03 3.29 0.03
CA PHE A 38 10.78 3.89 -0.42
C PHE A 38 9.62 3.52 0.51
N TRP A 39 8.53 4.23 0.37
CA TRP A 39 7.29 3.99 1.12
C TRP A 39 6.56 2.77 0.57
N GLU A 40 5.88 2.06 1.46
CA GLU A 40 4.99 0.98 1.09
C GLU A 40 3.70 1.08 1.89
N LEU A 41 2.56 1.07 1.20
CA LEU A 41 1.27 0.93 1.87
C LEU A 41 0.79 -0.51 1.77
N VAL A 42 0.16 -0.97 2.83
CA VAL A 42 -0.54 -2.26 2.89
C VAL A 42 -1.96 -2.00 3.34
N CYS A 43 -2.93 -2.42 2.54
CA CYS A 43 -4.34 -2.31 2.89
C CYS A 43 -5.00 -3.69 2.82
N VAL A 44 -5.70 -4.07 3.88
CA VAL A 44 -6.43 -5.33 3.92
C VAL A 44 -7.82 -5.13 3.33
N ASP A 45 -8.03 -5.76 2.18
CA ASP A 45 -9.32 -5.74 1.48
C ASP A 45 -10.27 -6.81 2.01
N ARG A 46 -9.73 -7.94 2.47
CA ARG A 46 -10.48 -9.05 3.04
C ARG A 46 -9.64 -9.80 4.07
N GLY A 47 -10.31 -10.31 5.10
CA GLY A 47 -9.65 -11.11 6.14
C GLY A 47 -8.80 -10.27 7.07
N GLU A 48 -7.73 -10.85 7.56
CA GLU A 48 -6.78 -10.16 8.45
C GLU A 48 -5.38 -10.74 8.33
N ILE A 49 -4.39 -9.93 8.68
CA ILE A 49 -2.98 -10.29 8.69
C ILE A 49 -2.32 -9.81 9.97
N ASP A 50 -1.21 -10.42 10.31
CA ASP A 50 -0.25 -9.85 11.25
C ASP A 50 0.88 -9.18 10.47
N ALA A 51 1.38 -8.07 10.98
CA ALA A 51 2.46 -7.32 10.35
C ALA A 51 3.45 -6.83 11.40
N LEU A 52 4.71 -6.79 11.02
CA LEU A 52 5.77 -6.14 11.77
C LEU A 52 6.10 -4.82 11.09
N ALA A 53 6.14 -3.75 11.85
CA ALA A 53 6.53 -2.42 11.42
C ALA A 53 7.60 -1.90 12.36
N GLY A 54 8.87 -2.00 11.94
CA GLY A 54 9.99 -1.80 12.83
C GLY A 54 10.00 -2.86 13.93
N ASP A 55 9.81 -2.42 15.17
CA ASP A 55 9.70 -3.30 16.34
C ASP A 55 8.25 -3.49 16.82
N ARG A 56 7.27 -2.90 16.12
CA ARG A 56 5.85 -2.98 16.48
C ARG A 56 5.17 -4.12 15.75
N ARG A 57 4.47 -4.95 16.50
CA ARG A 57 3.64 -6.01 15.96
C ARG A 57 2.18 -5.57 15.92
N LEU A 58 1.57 -5.66 14.75
CA LEU A 58 0.22 -5.17 14.51
C LEU A 58 -0.64 -6.25 13.87
N THR A 59 -1.94 -6.25 14.17
CA THR A 59 -2.93 -7.02 13.43
C THR A 59 -3.75 -6.04 12.59
N LEU A 60 -3.75 -6.25 11.26
CA LEU A 60 -4.55 -5.47 10.33
C LEU A 60 -5.78 -6.28 9.95
N LYS A 61 -6.95 -5.68 10.10
CA LYS A 61 -8.24 -6.26 9.73
C LYS A 61 -8.77 -5.57 8.48
N LYS A 62 -9.80 -6.15 7.89
CA LYS A 62 -10.47 -5.58 6.70
C LYS A 62 -10.71 -4.08 6.88
N GLY A 63 -10.25 -3.30 5.91
CA GLY A 63 -10.34 -1.85 5.89
C GLY A 63 -9.20 -1.13 6.61
N ASN A 64 -8.28 -1.84 7.25
CA ASN A 64 -7.10 -1.22 7.83
C ASN A 64 -6.03 -0.97 6.76
N ILE A 65 -5.36 0.16 6.88
CA ILE A 65 -4.23 0.55 6.03
C ILE A 65 -3.05 0.98 6.90
N LEU A 66 -1.87 0.54 6.52
CA LEU A 66 -0.62 0.86 7.20
C LEU A 66 0.41 1.34 6.18
N PHE A 67 1.10 2.41 6.51
CA PHE A 67 2.21 2.92 5.70
C PHE A 67 3.53 2.56 6.38
N HIS A 68 4.37 1.82 5.66
CA HIS A 68 5.75 1.57 6.07
C HIS A 68 6.63 2.68 5.51
N LYS A 69 7.30 3.40 6.41
CA LYS A 69 8.23 4.46 6.02
C LYS A 69 9.51 3.88 5.44
N PRO A 70 10.26 4.67 4.66
CA PRO A 70 11.55 4.23 4.12
C PRO A 70 12.47 3.68 5.20
N ASN A 71 13.14 2.59 4.89
CA ASN A 71 14.13 1.92 5.74
C ASN A 71 13.58 1.27 7.02
N GLU A 72 12.27 1.24 7.19
CA GLU A 72 11.64 0.49 8.27
C GLU A 72 11.55 -0.99 7.89
N PHE A 73 12.09 -1.86 8.74
CA PHE A 73 11.93 -3.30 8.55
C PHE A 73 10.46 -3.68 8.71
N HIS A 74 9.92 -4.45 7.77
CA HIS A 74 8.52 -4.85 7.79
C HIS A 74 8.34 -6.25 7.21
N ASN A 75 7.27 -6.92 7.63
CA ASN A 75 6.84 -8.19 7.10
C ASN A 75 5.32 -8.30 7.06
N VAL A 76 4.85 -9.36 6.43
CA VAL A 76 3.43 -9.73 6.38
C VAL A 76 3.32 -11.23 6.66
N LEU A 77 2.45 -11.58 7.58
CA LEU A 77 2.17 -12.96 7.96
C LEU A 77 0.67 -13.21 7.91
N THR A 78 0.25 -14.33 7.33
CA THR A 78 -1.11 -14.80 7.51
C THR A 78 -1.23 -15.39 8.92
N ASN A 79 -2.34 -15.11 9.60
CA ASN A 79 -2.54 -15.56 10.99
C ASN A 79 -3.41 -16.82 11.11
N GLY A 80 -3.70 -17.50 10.00
CA GLY A 80 -4.44 -18.74 9.97
C GLY A 80 -5.97 -18.60 10.14
N LYS A 81 -6.49 -17.36 10.16
CA LYS A 81 -7.91 -17.10 10.25
C LYS A 81 -8.55 -17.07 8.85
N VAL A 82 -9.11 -15.95 8.45
CA VAL A 82 -9.67 -15.84 7.10
C VAL A 82 -8.55 -15.52 6.11
N SER A 83 -8.48 -16.23 4.98
CA SER A 83 -7.50 -15.96 3.93
C SER A 83 -7.59 -14.52 3.47
N PRO A 84 -6.52 -13.74 3.60
CA PRO A 84 -6.57 -12.32 3.32
C PRO A 84 -6.47 -12.00 1.83
N SER A 85 -7.02 -10.84 1.47
CA SER A 85 -6.73 -10.17 0.21
C SER A 85 -6.11 -8.81 0.52
N LEU A 86 -4.99 -8.50 -0.13
CA LEU A 86 -4.17 -7.34 0.20
C LEU A 86 -3.89 -6.48 -1.03
N VAL A 87 -3.92 -5.17 -0.84
CA VAL A 87 -3.33 -4.20 -1.75
C VAL A 87 -1.98 -3.78 -1.16
N VAL A 88 -0.92 -3.89 -1.94
CA VAL A 88 0.44 -3.49 -1.52
C VAL A 88 1.04 -2.61 -2.62
N ILE A 89 1.36 -1.37 -2.29
CA ILE A 89 1.89 -0.39 -3.25
C ILE A 89 3.16 0.23 -2.71
N GLY A 90 4.24 0.10 -3.47
CA GLY A 90 5.52 0.76 -3.19
C GLY A 90 5.65 2.03 -4.01
N PHE A 91 6.07 3.12 -3.39
CA PHE A 91 6.17 4.42 -4.03
C PHE A 91 7.22 5.32 -3.38
N GLU A 92 7.71 6.26 -4.18
CA GLU A 92 8.63 7.29 -3.72
C GLU A 92 7.86 8.58 -3.48
N CYS A 93 8.06 9.17 -2.32
CA CYS A 93 7.44 10.44 -1.94
C CYS A 93 8.38 11.21 -1.03
N HIS A 94 8.65 12.46 -1.40
CA HIS A 94 9.52 13.36 -0.63
C HIS A 94 8.74 14.50 0.04
N SER A 95 7.43 14.53 -0.10
CA SER A 95 6.59 15.57 0.51
C SER A 95 6.62 15.47 2.03
N PRO A 96 6.89 16.56 2.76
CA PRO A 96 6.92 16.51 4.22
C PRO A 96 5.60 16.04 4.85
N ALA A 97 4.47 16.31 4.19
CA ALA A 97 3.14 15.95 4.69
C ALA A 97 2.93 14.45 4.83
N ILE A 98 3.68 13.60 4.08
CA ILE A 98 3.51 12.14 4.20
C ILE A 98 3.96 11.61 5.56
N LYS A 99 4.78 12.36 6.28
CA LYS A 99 5.23 11.97 7.62
C LYS A 99 4.09 11.82 8.62
N SER A 100 2.95 12.44 8.37
CA SER A 100 1.77 12.28 9.23
C SER A 100 1.19 10.86 9.18
N PHE A 101 1.57 10.06 8.19
CA PHE A 101 1.17 8.65 8.09
C PHE A 101 2.14 7.68 8.80
N GLU A 102 3.29 8.16 9.27
CA GLU A 102 4.24 7.33 10.00
C GLU A 102 3.62 6.79 11.29
N ASP A 103 3.85 5.51 11.56
CA ASP A 103 3.46 4.87 12.80
C ASP A 103 1.95 4.91 13.09
N GLN A 104 1.13 5.03 12.05
CA GLN A 104 -0.33 5.12 12.17
C GLN A 104 -1.01 3.89 11.56
N LEU A 105 -1.82 3.21 12.36
CA LEU A 105 -2.77 2.24 11.85
C LEU A 105 -4.09 2.99 11.60
N MET A 106 -4.49 3.06 10.34
CA MET A 106 -5.67 3.83 9.91
C MET A 106 -6.71 2.92 9.29
N SER A 107 -7.92 3.43 9.13
CA SER A 107 -9.00 2.75 8.44
C SER A 107 -9.41 3.54 7.20
N VAL A 108 -9.60 2.83 6.09
CA VAL A 108 -10.11 3.41 4.85
C VAL A 108 -11.63 3.39 4.84
N GLN A 109 -12.21 4.45 4.32
CA GLN A 109 -13.65 4.57 4.09
C GLN A 109 -13.98 4.14 2.65
N ASP A 110 -15.26 4.18 2.27
CA ASP A 110 -15.70 3.71 0.96
C ASP A 110 -15.03 4.46 -0.19
N THR A 111 -14.81 5.77 -0.04
CA THR A 111 -14.14 6.58 -1.06
C THR A 111 -12.70 6.11 -1.30
N GLU A 112 -11.93 5.87 -0.25
CA GLU A 112 -10.54 5.43 -0.36
C GLU A 112 -10.46 3.99 -0.87
N LYS A 113 -11.41 3.12 -0.50
CA LYS A 113 -11.50 1.77 -1.06
C LYS A 113 -11.72 1.80 -2.56
N GLU A 114 -12.59 2.68 -3.04
CA GLU A 114 -12.83 2.86 -4.47
C GLU A 114 -11.60 3.36 -5.20
N LEU A 115 -10.88 4.33 -4.62
CA LEU A 115 -9.63 4.83 -5.20
C LEU A 115 -8.56 3.73 -5.29
N LEU A 116 -8.41 2.91 -4.26
CA LEU A 116 -7.49 1.77 -4.29
C LEU A 116 -7.89 0.76 -5.38
N ALA A 117 -9.18 0.46 -5.52
CA ALA A 117 -9.67 -0.42 -6.57
C ALA A 117 -9.36 0.15 -7.97
N GLN A 118 -9.52 1.45 -8.17
CA GLN A 118 -9.19 2.11 -9.43
C GLN A 118 -7.68 2.04 -9.73
N ILE A 119 -6.83 2.20 -8.73
CA ILE A 119 -5.37 2.03 -8.90
C ILE A 119 -5.06 0.62 -9.39
N ILE A 120 -5.67 -0.41 -8.82
CA ILE A 120 -5.47 -1.80 -9.24
C ILE A 120 -5.93 -2.01 -10.69
N VAL A 121 -7.08 -1.48 -11.06
CA VAL A 121 -7.59 -1.59 -12.45
C VAL A 121 -6.63 -0.91 -13.42
N GLU A 122 -6.19 0.30 -13.11
CA GLU A 122 -5.25 1.03 -13.98
C GLU A 122 -3.90 0.33 -14.08
N ALA A 123 -3.41 -0.24 -12.99
CA ALA A 123 -2.17 -1.01 -13.01
C ALA A 123 -2.28 -2.24 -13.92
N ARG A 124 -3.40 -2.97 -13.86
CA ARG A 124 -3.65 -4.10 -14.76
C ARG A 124 -3.70 -3.70 -16.24
N ASN A 125 -4.25 -2.53 -16.51
CA ASN A 125 -4.36 -2.01 -17.87
C ASN A 125 -3.04 -1.43 -18.42
N THR A 126 -2.16 -0.99 -17.53
CA THR A 126 -0.95 -0.25 -17.89
C THR A 126 0.29 -1.16 -17.93
N PHE A 127 0.42 -2.05 -16.97
CA PHE A 127 1.61 -2.87 -16.81
C PHE A 127 1.36 -4.30 -17.27
N SER A 128 2.36 -4.92 -17.87
CA SER A 128 2.37 -6.34 -18.16
C SER A 128 2.78 -7.11 -16.90
N GLY A 129 2.46 -8.41 -16.86
CA GLY A 129 2.74 -9.26 -15.73
C GLY A 129 1.55 -9.34 -14.76
N ARG A 130 1.77 -10.09 -13.70
CA ARG A 130 0.74 -10.41 -12.72
C ARG A 130 0.91 -9.55 -11.47
N LEU A 131 -0.18 -8.93 -11.00
CA LEU A 131 -0.15 -8.15 -9.77
C LEU A 131 -0.10 -9.03 -8.52
N ASP A 132 -0.36 -10.32 -8.64
CA ASP A 132 -0.33 -11.29 -7.54
C ASP A 132 1.00 -12.06 -7.41
N ASP A 133 2.02 -11.68 -8.17
CA ASP A 133 3.34 -12.28 -8.06
C ASP A 133 4.19 -11.49 -7.04
N PRO A 134 4.47 -12.07 -5.86
CA PRO A 134 5.23 -11.39 -4.83
C PRO A 134 6.72 -11.22 -5.17
N TYR A 135 7.19 -11.90 -6.20
CA TYR A 135 8.59 -11.83 -6.63
C TYR A 135 8.82 -10.86 -7.79
N GLN A 136 7.77 -10.25 -8.27
CA GLN A 136 7.91 -9.24 -9.32
C GLN A 136 8.46 -7.94 -8.75
N GLU A 137 9.67 -7.60 -9.13
CA GLU A 137 10.40 -6.43 -8.62
C GLU A 137 10.35 -5.23 -9.57
N GLU A 138 9.79 -5.40 -10.76
CA GLU A 138 9.78 -4.35 -11.79
C GLU A 138 8.40 -4.23 -12.44
N LEU A 139 7.95 -2.98 -12.59
CA LEU A 139 6.77 -2.66 -13.39
C LEU A 139 7.19 -2.52 -14.85
N ILE A 140 6.56 -3.28 -15.74
CA ILE A 140 6.87 -3.32 -17.17
C ILE A 140 5.64 -2.89 -17.96
N PHE A 141 5.81 -1.90 -18.82
CA PHE A 141 4.75 -1.43 -19.70
C PHE A 141 4.37 -2.44 -20.77
#